data_d81ccf8bcedc36e71b77f40d1d7f3fdf
#
_entry.id   d81ccf8bcedc36e71b77f40d1d7f3fdf
#
_cell.length_a   1.000
_cell.length_b   1.000
_cell.length_c   1.000
_cell.angle_alpha   90.00
_cell.angle_beta   90.00
_cell.angle_gamma   90.00
#
_symmetry.space_group_name_H-M   'P 1'
#
loop_
_entity.id
_entity.type
_entity.pdbx_description
1 polymer ?
#
loop_
_entity_poly.entity_id
_entity_poly.type
_entity_poly.pdbx_seq_one_letter_code
_entity_poly.pdbx_strand_id
1 'polypeptide(L)'
;MLSGFLDEKYGFLPVLIPITEPAVGYGAAVGLAFLSRPLGEARAGFGRPDITIAGGLGTENGSWGVLVGDVRHWFDDRLETQVGFTHMSANLDFHGIGQDARLDDHPLRYNLEPTGGVVRAKYRLGDSTFWAGLGYAFAVTRVTFDAPAGTPGLPDFTRDSKVGGLTPSFTYDTRDNLFTPLRGTFVEALVGVFDPALGSDDEFQRVQVIAIQYVPLLRTLYFGLRADGAATFGDAPFYLRPFITLRGAPIMRYQGDEVAQIEAELRWQFWNRFSAVGFAGFGAAWNDFERLHNTQTIVTGGFGVRYEIARKYGIHMGIDLAFAPDNTAVYIQVGSAWARP
;
A
#
# COMPACT_ATOMS: atom_id res chain seq x y z
N MET A 1 -14.31 18.90 13.53
CA MET A 1 -15.00 20.16 13.16
C MET A 1 -14.54 20.70 11.82
N LEU A 2 -13.24 20.88 11.56
CA LEU A 2 -12.77 21.46 10.29
C LEU A 2 -13.09 20.60 9.07
N SER A 3 -12.92 19.27 9.15
CA SER A 3 -13.19 18.34 8.03
C SER A 3 -14.67 18.26 7.66
N GLY A 4 -15.58 18.20 8.66
CA GLY A 4 -17.01 18.20 8.39
C GLY A 4 -17.52 19.52 7.82
N PHE A 5 -16.93 20.64 8.23
CA PHE A 5 -17.25 21.96 7.71
C PHE A 5 -16.78 22.13 6.24
N LEU A 6 -15.61 21.60 5.89
CA LEU A 6 -15.07 21.68 4.53
C LEU A 6 -15.82 20.76 3.58
N ASP A 7 -16.18 19.56 4.03
CA ASP A 7 -16.98 18.61 3.26
C ASP A 7 -18.39 19.17 2.99
N GLU A 8 -19.07 19.68 4.02
CA GLU A 8 -20.41 20.28 3.90
C GLU A 8 -20.43 21.55 3.06
N LYS A 9 -19.38 22.36 3.12
CA LYS A 9 -19.33 23.67 2.46
C LYS A 9 -18.73 23.65 1.07
N TYR A 10 -17.76 22.77 0.81
CA TYR A 10 -16.99 22.77 -0.43
C TYR A 10 -17.03 21.44 -1.19
N GLY A 11 -17.60 20.37 -0.62
CA GLY A 11 -17.72 19.06 -1.24
C GLY A 11 -16.39 18.29 -1.41
N PHE A 12 -15.33 18.72 -0.72
CA PHE A 12 -14.04 18.04 -0.75
C PHE A 12 -13.31 18.12 0.60
N LEU A 13 -12.46 17.13 0.85
CA LEU A 13 -11.57 17.06 1.99
C LEU A 13 -10.13 17.28 1.52
N PRO A 14 -9.46 18.36 1.93
CA PRO A 14 -8.03 18.50 1.69
C PRO A 14 -7.27 17.50 2.57
N VAL A 15 -6.31 16.81 1.97
CA VAL A 15 -5.45 15.82 2.63
C VAL A 15 -4.02 16.32 2.55
N LEU A 16 -3.36 16.38 3.70
CA LEU A 16 -1.94 16.63 3.82
C LEU A 16 -1.34 15.51 4.64
N ILE A 17 -0.42 14.76 4.05
CA ILE A 17 0.26 13.63 4.68
C ILE A 17 1.76 13.91 4.61
N PRO A 18 2.42 14.22 5.73
CA PRO A 18 3.87 14.23 5.78
C PRO A 18 4.44 12.86 5.44
N ILE A 19 5.46 12.84 4.62
CA ILE A 19 6.21 11.64 4.24
C ILE A 19 7.45 11.57 5.11
N THR A 20 7.66 10.42 5.74
CA THR A 20 8.80 10.16 6.62
C THR A 20 9.37 8.77 6.31
N GLU A 21 9.21 8.33 5.06
CA GLU A 21 9.67 7.03 4.60
C GLU A 21 11.19 7.03 4.45
N PRO A 22 11.92 6.15 5.13
CA PRO A 22 13.40 6.15 5.11
C PRO A 22 14.03 6.02 3.72
N ALA A 23 13.36 5.33 2.79
CA ALA A 23 13.87 5.13 1.44
C ALA A 23 13.88 6.43 0.59
N VAL A 24 12.98 7.38 0.89
CA VAL A 24 12.84 8.64 0.13
C VAL A 24 13.04 9.89 0.98
N GLY A 25 13.25 9.73 2.28
CA GLY A 25 13.46 10.82 3.23
C GLY A 25 12.19 11.57 3.62
N TYR A 26 12.35 12.81 4.09
CA TYR A 26 11.24 13.65 4.51
C TYR A 26 10.57 14.33 3.32
N GLY A 27 9.25 14.49 3.42
CA GLY A 27 8.48 15.14 2.37
C GLY A 27 7.03 15.37 2.76
N ALA A 28 6.21 15.65 1.77
CA ALA A 28 4.76 15.75 1.94
C ALA A 28 3.99 15.27 0.71
N ALA A 29 2.86 14.63 0.97
CA ALA A 29 1.82 14.41 -0.03
C ALA A 29 0.67 15.36 0.24
N VAL A 30 0.18 16.03 -0.80
CA VAL A 30 -0.98 16.92 -0.74
C VAL A 30 -2.02 16.45 -1.75
N GLY A 31 -3.29 16.53 -1.39
CA GLY A 31 -4.34 16.11 -2.28
C GLY A 31 -5.72 16.61 -1.88
N LEU A 32 -6.66 16.37 -2.77
CA LEU A 32 -8.08 16.62 -2.57
C LEU A 32 -8.83 15.29 -2.69
N ALA A 33 -9.66 14.99 -1.70
CA ALA A 33 -10.56 13.84 -1.72
C ALA A 33 -12.01 14.34 -1.79
N PHE A 34 -12.73 13.91 -2.82
CA PHE A 34 -14.14 14.18 -3.01
C PHE A 34 -14.93 12.93 -2.61
N LEU A 35 -15.78 13.05 -1.60
CA LEU A 35 -16.60 11.98 -1.07
C LEU A 35 -18.06 12.25 -1.45
N SER A 36 -18.65 11.46 -2.33
CA SER A 36 -19.94 11.77 -2.92
C SER A 36 -21.12 10.92 -2.46
N ARG A 37 -20.95 10.01 -1.51
CA ARG A 37 -22.06 9.20 -0.95
C ARG A 37 -22.05 9.25 0.57
N PRO A 38 -23.23 9.44 1.23
CA PRO A 38 -23.28 9.35 2.68
C PRO A 38 -22.99 7.91 3.13
N LEU A 39 -22.05 7.78 4.05
CA LEU A 39 -21.77 6.54 4.76
C LEU A 39 -22.95 6.25 5.70
N GLY A 40 -23.86 5.33 5.38
CA GLY A 40 -24.89 4.97 6.34
C GLY A 40 -26.19 4.32 5.82
N GLU A 41 -26.38 4.22 4.52
CA GLU A 41 -27.63 3.62 3.98
C GLU A 41 -27.44 2.22 3.36
N ALA A 42 -26.33 1.57 3.58
CA ALA A 42 -26.09 0.22 3.06
C ALA A 42 -26.91 -0.84 3.82
N ARG A 43 -27.60 -1.69 3.11
CA ARG A 43 -28.45 -2.78 3.64
C ARG A 43 -27.71 -3.85 4.45
N ALA A 44 -26.39 -3.95 4.33
CA ALA A 44 -25.55 -4.88 5.08
C ALA A 44 -24.14 -4.32 5.20
N GLY A 45 -23.76 -3.86 6.39
CA GLY A 45 -22.44 -3.34 6.67
C GLY A 45 -22.34 -1.82 6.50
N PHE A 46 -21.13 -1.32 6.55
CA PHE A 46 -20.78 0.08 6.42
C PHE A 46 -20.92 0.55 4.97
N GLY A 47 -21.65 1.67 4.75
CA GLY A 47 -21.80 2.25 3.42
C GLY A 47 -20.44 2.64 2.83
N ARG A 48 -20.16 2.20 1.61
CA ARG A 48 -18.93 2.52 0.89
C ARG A 48 -19.09 3.84 0.14
N PRO A 49 -18.28 4.88 0.44
CA PRO A 49 -18.37 6.14 -0.29
C PRO A 49 -17.79 6.00 -1.70
N ASP A 50 -18.34 6.74 -2.64
CA ASP A 50 -17.63 7.04 -3.87
C ASP A 50 -16.53 8.04 -3.57
N ILE A 51 -15.33 7.77 -4.04
CA ILE A 51 -14.13 8.54 -3.71
C ILE A 51 -13.43 8.94 -5.00
N THR A 52 -13.27 10.23 -5.23
CA THR A 52 -12.34 10.75 -6.25
C THR A 52 -11.19 11.44 -5.53
N ILE A 53 -9.97 11.10 -5.90
CA ILE A 53 -8.76 11.72 -5.34
C ILE A 53 -7.91 12.31 -6.46
N ALA A 54 -7.27 13.43 -6.16
CA ALA A 54 -6.19 13.98 -6.98
C ALA A 54 -5.14 14.57 -6.06
N GLY A 55 -3.87 14.28 -6.32
CA GLY A 55 -2.81 14.75 -5.43
C GLY A 55 -1.42 14.62 -6.03
N GLY A 56 -0.45 15.12 -5.29
CA GLY A 56 0.96 15.01 -5.60
C GLY A 56 1.79 14.90 -4.34
N LEU A 57 3.01 14.47 -4.50
CA LEU A 57 4.00 14.36 -3.43
C LEU A 57 5.35 14.90 -3.86
N GLY A 58 6.16 15.28 -2.90
CA GLY A 58 7.57 15.63 -3.07
C GLY A 58 8.34 15.36 -1.80
N THR A 59 9.60 14.96 -1.95
CA THR A 59 10.50 14.60 -0.85
C THR A 59 11.87 15.27 -1.00
N GLU A 60 12.63 15.33 0.08
CA GLU A 60 13.94 15.99 0.13
C GLU A 60 15.02 15.35 -0.76
N ASN A 61 14.90 14.03 -1.03
CA ASN A 61 15.82 13.36 -1.94
C ASN A 61 15.51 13.62 -3.42
N GLY A 62 14.53 14.51 -3.71
CA GLY A 62 14.12 14.87 -5.06
C GLY A 62 13.09 13.93 -5.68
N SER A 63 12.56 12.95 -4.94
CA SER A 63 11.44 12.14 -5.44
C SER A 63 10.17 12.98 -5.47
N TRP A 64 9.35 12.80 -6.50
CA TRP A 64 8.07 13.47 -6.67
C TRP A 64 7.08 12.61 -7.43
N GLY A 65 5.81 12.93 -7.36
CA GLY A 65 4.80 12.22 -8.12
C GLY A 65 3.44 12.91 -8.08
N VAL A 66 2.59 12.54 -9.04
CA VAL A 66 1.19 12.95 -9.12
C VAL A 66 0.32 11.72 -9.30
N LEU A 67 -0.87 11.78 -8.75
CA LEU A 67 -1.86 10.72 -8.88
C LEU A 67 -3.27 11.29 -9.03
N VAL A 68 -4.10 10.54 -9.75
CA VAL A 68 -5.54 10.71 -9.77
C VAL A 68 -6.18 9.33 -9.67
N GLY A 69 -7.27 9.24 -8.91
CA GLY A 69 -7.99 7.98 -8.74
C GLY A 69 -9.48 8.22 -8.50
N ASP A 70 -10.27 7.24 -8.89
CA ASP A 70 -11.72 7.26 -8.74
C ASP A 70 -12.23 5.86 -8.37
N VAL A 71 -13.08 5.80 -7.35
CA VAL A 71 -13.79 4.59 -6.92
C VAL A 71 -15.27 4.90 -6.94
N ARG A 72 -16.04 4.13 -7.67
CA ARG A 72 -17.50 4.28 -7.81
C ARG A 72 -18.22 2.99 -7.51
N HIS A 73 -19.40 3.13 -6.91
CA HIS A 73 -20.31 2.03 -6.61
C HIS A 73 -21.58 2.18 -7.44
N TRP A 74 -22.01 1.09 -8.08
CA TRP A 74 -23.12 1.03 -9.01
C TRP A 74 -24.11 -0.07 -8.58
N PHE A 75 -25.37 0.04 -8.98
CA PHE A 75 -26.40 -0.99 -8.81
C PHE A 75 -26.55 -1.42 -7.34
N ASP A 76 -26.78 -0.46 -6.45
CA ASP A 76 -26.92 -0.70 -4.98
C ASP A 76 -25.72 -1.47 -4.38
N ASP A 77 -24.52 -1.00 -4.71
CA ASP A 77 -23.24 -1.56 -4.27
C ASP A 77 -22.95 -2.98 -4.80
N ARG A 78 -23.57 -3.39 -5.90
CA ARG A 78 -23.26 -4.69 -6.54
C ARG A 78 -22.03 -4.64 -7.45
N LEU A 79 -21.72 -3.48 -8.02
CA LEU A 79 -20.54 -3.28 -8.86
C LEU A 79 -19.72 -2.13 -8.28
N GLU A 80 -18.44 -2.36 -8.09
CA GLU A 80 -17.44 -1.36 -7.75
C GLU A 80 -16.48 -1.21 -8.93
N THR A 81 -16.22 0.03 -9.35
CA THR A 81 -15.23 0.36 -10.37
C THR A 81 -14.13 1.22 -9.76
N GLN A 82 -12.90 0.91 -10.11
CA GLN A 82 -11.71 1.65 -9.70
C GLN A 82 -10.91 2.04 -10.94
N VAL A 83 -10.53 3.31 -11.01
CA VAL A 83 -9.63 3.84 -12.05
C VAL A 83 -8.55 4.63 -11.35
N GLY A 84 -7.31 4.42 -11.73
CA GLY A 84 -6.19 5.16 -11.18
C GLY A 84 -5.14 5.45 -12.25
N PHE A 85 -4.50 6.60 -12.13
CA PHE A 85 -3.36 6.98 -12.96
C PHE A 85 -2.31 7.64 -12.09
N THR A 86 -1.05 7.35 -12.36
CA THR A 86 0.09 7.96 -11.66
C THR A 86 1.25 8.22 -12.62
N HIS A 87 1.96 9.27 -12.32
CA HIS A 87 3.29 9.54 -12.86
C HIS A 87 4.18 9.98 -11.70
N MET A 88 5.34 9.35 -11.56
CA MET A 88 6.27 9.65 -10.47
C MET A 88 7.72 9.50 -10.91
N SER A 89 8.62 10.12 -10.17
CA SER A 89 10.05 9.92 -10.22
C SER A 89 10.53 9.67 -8.79
N ALA A 90 11.06 8.49 -8.53
CA ALA A 90 11.48 8.06 -7.20
C ALA A 90 12.99 7.75 -7.22
N ASN A 91 13.76 8.44 -6.39
CA ASN A 91 15.18 8.17 -6.16
C ASN A 91 15.29 7.15 -5.02
N LEU A 92 15.84 6.00 -5.31
CA LEU A 92 15.87 4.84 -4.43
C LEU A 92 17.25 4.20 -4.40
N ASP A 93 17.49 3.38 -3.38
CA ASP A 93 18.67 2.57 -3.23
C ASP A 93 18.34 1.08 -3.48
N PHE A 94 19.08 0.45 -4.39
CA PHE A 94 18.96 -0.97 -4.68
C PHE A 94 19.97 -1.77 -3.87
N HIS A 95 19.48 -2.58 -2.94
CA HIS A 95 20.27 -3.42 -2.03
C HIS A 95 20.51 -4.83 -2.53
N GLY A 96 19.99 -5.19 -3.73
CA GLY A 96 19.98 -6.55 -4.27
C GLY A 96 18.67 -7.27 -4.00
N ILE A 97 18.57 -8.52 -4.44
CA ILE A 97 17.38 -9.37 -4.31
C ILE A 97 17.79 -10.64 -3.57
N GLY A 98 17.06 -10.99 -2.50
CA GLY A 98 17.38 -12.14 -1.66
C GLY A 98 18.64 -11.92 -0.82
N GLN A 99 19.17 -13.02 -0.25
CA GLN A 99 20.31 -12.96 0.67
C GLN A 99 21.66 -12.67 -0.01
N ASP A 100 21.77 -12.79 -1.32
CA ASP A 100 22.97 -12.43 -2.08
C ASP A 100 23.16 -10.90 -2.25
N ALA A 101 22.58 -10.13 -1.33
CA ALA A 101 22.70 -8.67 -1.30
C ALA A 101 24.13 -8.24 -0.95
N ARG A 102 25.09 -8.53 -1.85
CA ARG A 102 26.46 -7.97 -1.81
C ARG A 102 26.48 -6.43 -1.86
N LEU A 103 25.29 -5.84 -2.05
CA LEU A 103 25.04 -4.41 -2.14
C LEU A 103 24.46 -3.83 -0.83
N ASP A 104 24.35 -4.61 0.24
CA ASP A 104 23.74 -4.12 1.48
C ASP A 104 24.56 -2.99 2.12
N ASP A 105 25.90 -3.08 2.07
CA ASP A 105 26.81 -2.03 2.55
C ASP A 105 27.07 -0.91 1.51
N HIS A 106 26.82 -1.18 0.23
CA HIS A 106 27.07 -0.26 -0.87
C HIS A 106 25.92 -0.31 -1.90
N PRO A 107 24.74 0.21 -1.56
CA PRO A 107 23.60 0.15 -2.45
C PRO A 107 23.84 0.94 -3.75
N LEU A 108 23.26 0.46 -4.83
CA LEU A 108 23.27 1.17 -6.11
C LEU A 108 22.12 2.16 -6.15
N ARG A 109 22.43 3.43 -6.31
CA ARG A 109 21.41 4.45 -6.50
C ARG A 109 20.75 4.30 -7.86
N TYR A 110 19.43 4.43 -7.90
CA TYR A 110 18.67 4.46 -9.13
C TYR A 110 17.47 5.38 -9.04
N ASN A 111 17.07 5.88 -10.19
CA ASN A 111 15.83 6.61 -10.35
C ASN A 111 14.80 5.71 -11.04
N LEU A 112 13.59 5.67 -10.52
CA LEU A 112 12.45 4.90 -11.04
C LEU A 112 11.33 5.86 -11.45
N GLU A 113 11.02 5.90 -12.75
CA GLU A 113 10.00 6.79 -13.33
C GLU A 113 8.84 6.00 -13.96
N PRO A 114 7.90 5.45 -13.18
CA PRO A 114 6.71 4.83 -13.72
C PRO A 114 5.67 5.86 -14.14
N THR A 115 5.10 5.65 -15.32
CA THR A 115 3.89 6.32 -15.81
C THR A 115 2.87 5.27 -16.17
N GLY A 116 1.76 5.21 -15.48
CA GLY A 116 0.81 4.14 -15.72
C GLY A 116 -0.52 4.31 -15.01
N GLY A 117 -1.37 3.33 -15.21
CA GLY A 117 -2.69 3.32 -14.62
C GLY A 117 -3.29 1.94 -14.49
N VAL A 118 -4.40 1.90 -13.78
CA VAL A 118 -5.19 0.69 -13.54
C VAL A 118 -6.67 0.99 -13.74
N VAL A 119 -7.36 0.06 -14.36
CA VAL A 119 -8.83 0.01 -14.39
C VAL A 119 -9.25 -1.32 -13.82
N ARG A 120 -10.16 -1.34 -12.84
CA ARG A 120 -10.63 -2.56 -12.18
C ARG A 120 -12.13 -2.48 -11.97
N ALA A 121 -12.80 -3.60 -12.14
CA ALA A 121 -14.20 -3.79 -11.78
C ALA A 121 -14.32 -4.97 -10.84
N LYS A 122 -15.08 -4.83 -9.74
CA LYS A 122 -15.42 -5.90 -8.79
C LYS A 122 -16.94 -6.05 -8.77
N TYR A 123 -17.43 -7.26 -8.87
CA TYR A 123 -18.85 -7.59 -8.81
C TYR A 123 -19.14 -8.45 -7.58
N ARG A 124 -20.18 -8.07 -6.81
CA ARG A 124 -20.64 -8.80 -5.62
C ARG A 124 -21.36 -10.07 -6.04
N LEU A 125 -20.97 -11.19 -5.49
CA LEU A 125 -21.57 -12.49 -5.79
C LEU A 125 -22.89 -12.68 -5.01
N GLY A 126 -23.99 -12.37 -5.66
CA GLY A 126 -25.33 -12.38 -5.03
C GLY A 126 -25.45 -11.36 -3.89
N ASP A 127 -26.09 -11.74 -2.81
CA ASP A 127 -26.23 -10.93 -1.58
C ASP A 127 -25.15 -11.27 -0.53
N SER A 128 -24.04 -11.89 -0.99
CA SER A 128 -22.95 -12.29 -0.12
C SER A 128 -21.96 -11.15 0.14
N THR A 129 -20.94 -11.43 0.95
CA THR A 129 -19.80 -10.55 1.24
C THR A 129 -18.60 -10.83 0.31
N PHE A 130 -18.79 -11.70 -0.68
CA PHE A 130 -17.76 -12.09 -1.64
C PHE A 130 -17.87 -11.26 -2.93
N TRP A 131 -16.68 -10.90 -3.47
CA TRP A 131 -16.55 -10.14 -4.69
C TRP A 131 -15.58 -10.83 -5.64
N ALA A 132 -15.94 -10.92 -6.91
CA ALA A 132 -15.04 -11.28 -7.98
C ALA A 132 -14.66 -10.02 -8.76
N GLY A 133 -13.39 -9.85 -9.04
CA GLY A 133 -12.87 -8.68 -9.74
C GLY A 133 -12.01 -9.04 -10.92
N LEU A 134 -11.98 -8.15 -11.90
CA LEU A 134 -11.04 -8.16 -13.01
C LEU A 134 -10.52 -6.75 -13.24
N GLY A 135 -9.22 -6.62 -13.38
CA GLY A 135 -8.58 -5.36 -13.72
C GLY A 135 -7.62 -5.52 -14.89
N TYR A 136 -7.19 -4.38 -15.40
CA TYR A 136 -6.08 -4.25 -16.33
C TYR A 136 -5.15 -3.15 -15.80
N ALA A 137 -3.86 -3.48 -15.70
CA ALA A 137 -2.82 -2.56 -15.29
C ALA A 137 -1.85 -2.35 -16.45
N PHE A 138 -1.44 -1.10 -16.66
CA PHE A 138 -0.44 -0.75 -17.66
C PHE A 138 0.50 0.32 -17.12
N ALA A 139 1.80 0.15 -17.32
CA ALA A 139 2.81 1.15 -16.99
C ALA A 139 3.96 1.11 -17.98
N VAL A 140 4.50 2.29 -18.28
CA VAL A 140 5.82 2.48 -18.88
C VAL A 140 6.74 2.98 -17.78
N THR A 141 7.84 2.30 -17.55
CA THR A 141 8.76 2.61 -16.46
C THR A 141 10.15 2.84 -17.04
N ARG A 142 10.72 3.98 -16.74
CA ARG A 142 12.13 4.25 -16.96
C ARG A 142 12.91 3.99 -15.69
N VAL A 143 13.99 3.23 -15.80
CA VAL A 143 14.92 2.97 -14.70
C VAL A 143 16.28 3.50 -15.10
N THR A 144 16.85 4.38 -14.30
CA THR A 144 18.20 4.92 -14.51
C THR A 144 19.05 4.61 -13.30
N PHE A 145 20.10 3.82 -13.47
CA PHE A 145 21.11 3.59 -12.44
C PHE A 145 22.22 4.63 -12.56
N ASP A 146 22.57 5.26 -11.44
CA ASP A 146 23.70 6.15 -11.36
C ASP A 146 25.00 5.36 -11.57
N ALA A 147 25.96 5.95 -12.30
CA ALA A 147 27.29 5.37 -12.41
C ALA A 147 27.93 5.25 -11.01
N PRO A 148 28.61 4.13 -10.68
CA PRO A 148 29.25 3.97 -9.38
C PRO A 148 30.22 5.11 -9.06
N ALA A 149 30.15 5.64 -7.85
CA ALA A 149 31.02 6.73 -7.42
C ALA A 149 32.50 6.35 -7.58
N GLY A 150 33.27 7.22 -8.21
CA GLY A 150 34.71 6.98 -8.44
C GLY A 150 35.07 6.31 -9.78
N THR A 151 34.12 6.14 -10.69
CA THR A 151 34.34 5.66 -12.06
C THR A 151 34.11 6.77 -13.10
N PRO A 152 35.06 7.74 -13.26
CA PRO A 152 34.90 8.82 -14.22
C PRO A 152 34.75 8.28 -15.64
N GLY A 153 33.70 8.73 -16.35
CA GLY A 153 33.48 8.39 -17.75
C GLY A 153 32.61 7.16 -18.02
N LEU A 154 32.07 6.51 -16.99
CA LEU A 154 30.97 5.55 -17.17
C LEU A 154 29.64 6.33 -17.23
N PRO A 155 28.83 6.16 -18.31
CA PRO A 155 27.51 6.78 -18.37
C PRO A 155 26.54 6.05 -17.43
N ASP A 156 25.50 6.77 -17.01
CA ASP A 156 24.36 6.17 -16.35
C ASP A 156 23.70 5.13 -17.26
N PHE A 157 23.24 4.04 -16.66
CA PHE A 157 22.54 3.00 -17.41
C PHE A 157 21.03 3.24 -17.32
N THR A 158 20.40 3.49 -18.47
CA THR A 158 18.95 3.70 -18.56
C THR A 158 18.28 2.58 -19.35
N ARG A 159 17.18 2.07 -18.81
CA ARG A 159 16.30 1.08 -19.47
C ARG A 159 14.84 1.51 -19.34
N ASP A 160 14.13 1.53 -20.46
CA ASP A 160 12.67 1.65 -20.49
C ASP A 160 12.07 0.24 -20.52
N SER A 161 10.97 0.03 -19.82
CA SER A 161 10.22 -1.21 -19.78
C SER A 161 8.72 -0.93 -19.74
N LYS A 162 7.94 -1.71 -20.47
CA LYS A 162 6.49 -1.68 -20.47
C LYS A 162 5.95 -2.89 -19.75
N VAL A 163 4.92 -2.67 -18.94
CA VAL A 163 4.22 -3.73 -18.23
C VAL A 163 2.73 -3.57 -18.47
N GLY A 164 2.12 -4.58 -19.08
CA GLY A 164 0.69 -4.65 -19.33
C GLY A 164 0.15 -6.00 -18.92
N GLY A 165 -0.95 -6.04 -18.16
CA GLY A 165 -1.47 -7.29 -17.65
C GLY A 165 -2.87 -7.25 -17.08
N LEU A 166 -3.50 -8.43 -17.04
CA LEU A 166 -4.78 -8.65 -16.40
C LEU A 166 -4.60 -9.00 -14.93
N THR A 167 -5.51 -8.48 -14.09
CA THR A 167 -5.47 -8.67 -12.65
C THR A 167 -6.80 -9.21 -12.11
N PRO A 168 -7.14 -10.51 -12.35
CA PRO A 168 -8.25 -11.14 -11.68
C PRO A 168 -8.07 -11.15 -10.16
N SER A 169 -9.15 -10.98 -9.42
CA SER A 169 -9.14 -10.93 -7.96
C SER A 169 -10.40 -11.51 -7.35
N PHE A 170 -10.25 -11.94 -6.11
CA PHE A 170 -11.35 -12.39 -5.27
C PHE A 170 -11.24 -11.73 -3.90
N THR A 171 -12.33 -11.11 -3.42
CA THR A 171 -12.34 -10.36 -2.16
C THR A 171 -13.47 -10.85 -1.25
N TYR A 172 -13.17 -11.04 0.02
CA TYR A 172 -14.13 -11.24 1.12
C TYR A 172 -13.98 -10.08 2.10
N ASP A 173 -15.05 -9.32 2.33
CA ASP A 173 -14.99 -8.12 3.19
C ASP A 173 -16.23 -8.01 4.09
N THR A 174 -16.00 -8.16 5.39
CA THR A 174 -17.02 -8.02 6.45
C THR A 174 -16.67 -6.92 7.45
N ARG A 175 -15.70 -6.06 7.12
CA ARG A 175 -15.31 -4.95 7.99
C ARG A 175 -16.49 -4.03 8.25
N ASP A 176 -16.57 -3.52 9.47
CA ASP A 176 -17.60 -2.56 9.89
C ASP A 176 -17.27 -1.11 9.46
N ASN A 177 -16.04 -0.83 9.08
CA ASN A 177 -15.57 0.48 8.66
C ASN A 177 -14.42 0.33 7.67
N LEU A 178 -14.40 1.18 6.63
CA LEU A 178 -13.34 1.18 5.63
C LEU A 178 -12.05 1.82 6.15
N PHE A 179 -12.19 2.91 6.91
CA PHE A 179 -11.04 3.74 7.33
C PHE A 179 -10.38 3.23 8.61
N THR A 180 -11.18 2.92 9.63
CA THR A 180 -10.65 2.44 10.92
C THR A 180 -11.54 1.33 11.46
N PRO A 181 -11.42 0.10 10.92
CA PRO A 181 -12.23 -1.03 11.34
C PRO A 181 -12.04 -1.36 12.82
N LEU A 182 -13.14 -1.74 13.48
CA LEU A 182 -13.15 -2.24 14.85
C LEU A 182 -13.36 -3.75 14.89
N ARG A 183 -14.04 -4.29 13.88
CA ARG A 183 -14.37 -5.72 13.75
C ARG A 183 -14.53 -6.11 12.29
N GLY A 184 -14.43 -7.41 12.04
CA GLY A 184 -14.63 -8.00 10.73
C GLY A 184 -13.33 -8.46 10.09
N THR A 185 -13.46 -9.04 8.93
CA THR A 185 -12.40 -9.70 8.17
C THR A 185 -12.33 -9.09 6.79
N PHE A 186 -11.13 -8.88 6.30
CA PHE A 186 -10.84 -8.58 4.91
C PHE A 186 -9.85 -9.62 4.38
N VAL A 187 -10.20 -10.29 3.27
CA VAL A 187 -9.27 -11.16 2.54
C VAL A 187 -9.35 -10.78 1.07
N GLU A 188 -8.22 -10.56 0.45
CA GLU A 188 -8.13 -10.38 -1.00
C GLU A 188 -7.03 -11.28 -1.56
N ALA A 189 -7.36 -12.04 -2.60
CA ALA A 189 -6.42 -12.73 -3.46
C ALA A 189 -6.43 -12.06 -4.83
N LEU A 190 -5.25 -11.73 -5.35
CA LEU A 190 -5.04 -11.09 -6.64
C LEU A 190 -3.98 -11.87 -7.40
N VAL A 191 -4.25 -12.14 -8.68
CA VAL A 191 -3.30 -12.74 -9.61
C VAL A 191 -3.07 -11.75 -10.75
N GLY A 192 -1.83 -11.32 -10.95
CA GLY A 192 -1.42 -10.54 -12.11
C GLY A 192 -0.84 -11.46 -13.16
N VAL A 193 -1.34 -11.36 -14.39
CA VAL A 193 -0.82 -12.09 -15.57
C VAL A 193 -0.34 -11.05 -16.57
N PHE A 194 0.96 -10.97 -16.76
CA PHE A 194 1.63 -9.99 -17.61
C PHE A 194 2.25 -10.72 -18.80
N ASP A 195 1.93 -10.27 -20.00
CA ASP A 195 2.26 -10.99 -21.23
C ASP A 195 2.42 -9.98 -22.38
N PRO A 196 3.30 -10.25 -23.37
CA PRO A 196 3.45 -9.41 -24.54
C PRO A 196 2.15 -9.14 -25.32
N ALA A 197 1.22 -10.11 -25.36
CA ALA A 197 -0.10 -9.90 -25.96
C ALA A 197 -0.96 -8.90 -25.21
N LEU A 198 -0.63 -8.61 -23.96
CA LEU A 198 -1.28 -7.61 -23.10
C LEU A 198 -0.48 -6.30 -23.02
N GLY A 199 0.61 -6.16 -23.78
CA GLY A 199 1.43 -4.96 -23.83
C GLY A 199 2.60 -4.93 -22.84
N SER A 200 2.97 -6.07 -22.27
CA SER A 200 4.17 -6.21 -21.43
C SER A 200 5.40 -6.51 -22.31
N ASP A 201 6.57 -5.99 -21.93
CA ASP A 201 7.83 -6.37 -22.56
C ASP A 201 8.32 -7.73 -22.04
N ASP A 202 8.01 -8.06 -20.78
CA ASP A 202 8.41 -9.28 -20.10
C ASP A 202 7.17 -10.16 -19.78
N GLU A 203 7.35 -11.49 -19.72
CA GLU A 203 6.30 -12.45 -19.35
C GLU A 203 6.51 -12.90 -17.90
N PHE A 204 5.53 -12.60 -17.05
CA PHE A 204 5.56 -13.01 -15.65
C PHE A 204 4.17 -13.05 -15.02
N GLN A 205 4.07 -13.74 -13.90
CA GLN A 205 2.87 -13.81 -13.08
C GLN A 205 3.19 -13.37 -11.67
N ARG A 206 2.24 -12.69 -11.03
CA ARG A 206 2.35 -12.27 -9.64
C ARG A 206 1.09 -12.68 -8.88
N VAL A 207 1.25 -13.44 -7.83
CA VAL A 207 0.17 -13.81 -6.90
C VAL A 207 0.35 -13.03 -5.62
N GLN A 208 -0.73 -12.45 -5.11
CA GLN A 208 -0.74 -11.75 -3.83
C GLN A 208 -1.98 -12.14 -3.05
N VAL A 209 -1.80 -12.45 -1.77
CA VAL A 209 -2.89 -12.70 -0.83
C VAL A 209 -2.68 -11.83 0.39
N ILE A 210 -3.72 -11.14 0.83
CA ILE A 210 -3.74 -10.40 2.08
C ILE A 210 -4.96 -10.82 2.90
N ALA A 211 -4.76 -11.03 4.18
CA ALA A 211 -5.81 -11.28 5.16
C ALA A 211 -5.65 -10.34 6.35
N ILE A 212 -6.73 -9.67 6.72
CA ILE A 212 -6.78 -8.75 7.86
C ILE A 212 -7.98 -9.12 8.72
N GLN A 213 -7.75 -9.32 10.02
CA GLN A 213 -8.79 -9.60 11.01
C GLN A 213 -8.81 -8.50 12.06
N TYR A 214 -10.00 -7.99 12.36
CA TYR A 214 -10.22 -7.04 13.45
C TYR A 214 -11.15 -7.66 14.49
N VAL A 215 -10.77 -7.61 15.77
CA VAL A 215 -11.50 -8.21 16.90
C VAL A 215 -11.59 -7.20 18.05
N PRO A 216 -12.80 -6.82 18.50
CA PRO A 216 -12.96 -6.07 19.73
C PRO A 216 -12.74 -7.02 20.93
N LEU A 217 -11.65 -6.82 21.66
CA LEU A 217 -11.34 -7.58 22.88
C LEU A 217 -12.14 -7.08 24.07
N LEU A 218 -12.27 -5.76 24.19
CA LEU A 218 -13.05 -5.06 25.19
C LEU A 218 -13.80 -3.88 24.53
N ARG A 219 -14.61 -3.16 25.28
CA ARG A 219 -15.35 -1.99 24.74
C ARG A 219 -14.41 -0.88 24.21
N THR A 220 -13.19 -0.82 24.72
CA THR A 220 -12.19 0.20 24.39
C THR A 220 -10.87 -0.37 23.88
N LEU A 221 -10.78 -1.70 23.75
CA LEU A 221 -9.56 -2.40 23.35
C LEU A 221 -9.84 -3.24 22.10
N TYR A 222 -9.10 -2.98 21.05
CA TYR A 222 -9.28 -3.61 19.74
C TYR A 222 -7.97 -4.25 19.30
N PHE A 223 -8.07 -5.45 18.77
CA PHE A 223 -6.94 -6.19 18.21
C PHE A 223 -7.10 -6.29 16.69
N GLY A 224 -6.03 -6.04 15.97
CA GLY A 224 -5.89 -6.25 14.54
C GLY A 224 -4.77 -7.23 14.24
N LEU A 225 -4.96 -8.09 13.26
CA LEU A 225 -3.94 -8.98 12.71
C LEU A 225 -3.98 -8.89 11.19
N ARG A 226 -2.82 -8.62 10.60
CA ARG A 226 -2.60 -8.65 9.15
C ARG A 226 -1.61 -9.77 8.83
N ALA A 227 -1.93 -10.57 7.83
CA ALA A 227 -1.01 -11.53 7.23
C ALA A 227 -1.10 -11.39 5.71
N ASP A 228 0.01 -11.25 5.04
CA ASP A 228 0.06 -11.19 3.58
C ASP A 228 1.29 -11.86 3.02
N GLY A 229 1.15 -12.31 1.80
CA GLY A 229 2.20 -12.92 1.03
C GLY A 229 2.06 -12.58 -0.45
N ALA A 230 3.18 -12.58 -1.14
CA ALA A 230 3.23 -12.40 -2.58
C ALA A 230 4.33 -13.26 -3.17
N ALA A 231 4.09 -13.79 -4.37
CA ALA A 231 5.05 -14.55 -5.14
C ALA A 231 5.04 -14.07 -6.60
N THR A 232 6.20 -14.10 -7.24
CA THR A 232 6.38 -13.74 -8.63
C THR A 232 7.06 -14.88 -9.36
N PHE A 233 6.53 -15.23 -10.54
CA PHE A 233 7.01 -16.31 -11.39
C PHE A 233 7.32 -15.75 -12.78
N GLY A 234 8.40 -16.21 -13.41
CA GLY A 234 8.85 -15.73 -14.72
C GLY A 234 9.79 -14.51 -14.62
N ASP A 235 9.93 -13.78 -15.72
CA ASP A 235 10.96 -12.75 -15.92
C ASP A 235 10.50 -11.37 -15.46
N ALA A 236 10.05 -11.26 -14.20
CA ALA A 236 9.59 -9.98 -13.67
C ALA A 236 10.72 -8.96 -13.51
N PRO A 237 10.53 -7.71 -13.92
CA PRO A 237 11.44 -6.62 -13.61
C PRO A 237 11.67 -6.52 -12.09
N PHE A 238 12.90 -6.21 -11.67
CA PHE A 238 13.27 -6.21 -10.25
C PHE A 238 12.37 -5.27 -9.40
N TYR A 239 11.96 -4.14 -9.93
CA TYR A 239 11.10 -3.16 -9.23
C TYR A 239 9.65 -3.61 -9.08
N LEU A 240 9.23 -4.71 -9.73
CA LEU A 240 7.91 -5.33 -9.57
C LEU A 240 7.93 -6.58 -8.69
N ARG A 241 9.12 -7.03 -8.26
CA ARG A 241 9.21 -8.14 -7.30
C ARG A 241 8.63 -7.72 -5.96
N PRO A 242 8.01 -8.63 -5.21
CA PRO A 242 7.47 -8.34 -3.91
C PRO A 242 8.55 -7.94 -2.91
N PHE A 243 8.16 -7.10 -1.95
CA PHE A 243 9.02 -6.67 -0.85
C PHE A 243 8.22 -6.57 0.45
N ILE A 244 8.93 -6.58 1.57
CA ILE A 244 8.33 -6.46 2.90
C ILE A 244 7.82 -5.03 3.10
N THR A 245 6.55 -4.91 3.54
CA THR A 245 5.84 -3.63 3.76
C THR A 245 5.41 -3.44 5.22
N LEU A 246 6.21 -3.91 6.17
CA LEU A 246 5.99 -3.68 7.60
C LEU A 246 6.36 -2.24 7.99
N ARG A 247 5.65 -1.68 8.96
CA ARG A 247 6.05 -0.39 9.53
C ARG A 247 7.45 -0.47 10.14
N GLY A 248 8.34 0.42 9.74
CA GLY A 248 9.76 0.45 10.12
C GLY A 248 10.69 -0.17 9.08
N ALA A 249 10.22 -1.06 8.22
CA ALA A 249 11.01 -1.59 7.11
C ALA A 249 11.06 -0.57 5.96
N PRO A 250 12.25 -0.15 5.47
CA PRO A 250 12.34 0.73 4.31
C PRO A 250 11.75 0.07 3.06
N ILE A 251 11.03 0.86 2.26
CA ILE A 251 10.42 0.41 1.01
C ILE A 251 11.50 -0.19 0.09
N MET A 252 11.19 -1.34 -0.52
CA MET A 252 12.04 -2.06 -1.49
C MET A 252 13.39 -2.58 -0.95
N ARG A 253 13.68 -2.46 0.35
CA ARG A 253 14.94 -2.98 0.90
C ARG A 253 14.97 -4.50 0.98
N TYR A 254 13.90 -5.12 1.46
CA TYR A 254 13.78 -6.57 1.63
C TYR A 254 12.93 -7.16 0.53
N GLN A 255 13.55 -7.41 -0.63
CA GLN A 255 12.90 -7.94 -1.83
C GLN A 255 13.24 -9.42 -2.05
N GLY A 256 12.31 -10.15 -2.65
CA GLY A 256 12.50 -11.53 -3.09
C GLY A 256 11.55 -11.89 -4.21
N ASP A 257 11.68 -13.08 -4.75
CA ASP A 257 10.65 -13.64 -5.65
C ASP A 257 9.38 -13.95 -4.86
N GLU A 258 9.56 -14.29 -3.57
CA GLU A 258 8.49 -14.53 -2.62
C GLU A 258 8.70 -13.69 -1.35
N VAL A 259 7.58 -13.25 -0.77
CA VAL A 259 7.52 -12.52 0.50
C VAL A 259 6.34 -13.04 1.31
N ALA A 260 6.56 -13.22 2.60
CA ALA A 260 5.49 -13.42 3.57
C ALA A 260 5.71 -12.53 4.79
N GLN A 261 4.64 -11.94 5.31
CA GLN A 261 4.72 -11.07 6.49
C GLN A 261 3.44 -11.13 7.31
N ILE A 262 3.61 -10.84 8.59
CA ILE A 262 2.53 -10.75 9.57
C ILE A 262 2.75 -9.53 10.45
N GLU A 263 1.71 -8.79 10.76
CA GLU A 263 1.75 -7.65 11.67
C GLU A 263 0.52 -7.66 12.59
N ALA A 264 0.76 -7.55 13.89
CA ALA A 264 -0.28 -7.44 14.90
C ALA A 264 -0.33 -6.01 15.45
N GLU A 265 -1.53 -5.52 15.71
CA GLU A 265 -1.77 -4.20 16.30
C GLU A 265 -2.77 -4.31 17.44
N LEU A 266 -2.46 -3.66 18.56
CA LEU A 266 -3.36 -3.48 19.69
C LEU A 266 -3.66 -1.99 19.82
N ARG A 267 -4.97 -1.62 19.75
CA ARG A 267 -5.43 -0.25 19.89
C ARG A 267 -6.29 -0.12 21.13
N TRP A 268 -5.88 0.75 22.05
CA TRP A 268 -6.61 1.06 23.27
C TRP A 268 -7.13 2.49 23.23
N GLN A 269 -8.45 2.66 23.19
CA GLN A 269 -9.13 3.95 23.34
C GLN A 269 -9.19 4.30 24.84
N PHE A 270 -8.20 5.03 25.31
CA PHE A 270 -8.04 5.31 26.73
C PHE A 270 -8.84 6.55 27.18
N TRP A 271 -9.15 7.46 26.28
CA TRP A 271 -9.91 8.66 26.62
C TRP A 271 -10.63 9.25 25.39
N ASN A 272 -11.98 9.36 25.48
CA ASN A 272 -12.85 10.02 24.51
C ASN A 272 -12.47 9.72 23.04
N ARG A 273 -11.70 10.60 22.38
CA ARG A 273 -11.25 10.48 20.98
C ARG A 273 -9.81 9.99 20.86
N PHE A 274 -9.10 9.82 21.98
CA PHE A 274 -7.70 9.42 21.97
C PHE A 274 -7.54 7.92 22.14
N SER A 275 -6.66 7.34 21.34
CA SER A 275 -6.25 5.95 21.45
C SER A 275 -4.73 5.85 21.43
N ALA A 276 -4.19 4.91 22.18
CA ALA A 276 -2.82 4.43 22.05
C ALA A 276 -2.80 3.19 21.17
N VAL A 277 -1.72 3.01 20.42
CA VAL A 277 -1.49 1.86 19.55
C VAL A 277 -0.14 1.26 19.87
N GLY A 278 -0.07 -0.06 19.94
CA GLY A 278 1.17 -0.84 19.94
C GLY A 278 1.12 -1.86 18.82
N PHE A 279 2.23 -2.10 18.13
CA PHE A 279 2.29 -3.04 17.03
C PHE A 279 3.63 -3.77 16.97
N ALA A 280 3.60 -4.97 16.39
CA ALA A 280 4.78 -5.76 16.10
C ALA A 280 4.56 -6.56 14.82
N GLY A 281 5.64 -6.73 14.03
CA GLY A 281 5.60 -7.44 12.77
C GLY A 281 6.81 -8.32 12.55
N PHE A 282 6.62 -9.34 11.75
CA PHE A 282 7.67 -10.23 11.25
C PHE A 282 7.49 -10.40 9.74
N GLY A 283 8.57 -10.31 8.99
CA GLY A 283 8.59 -10.49 7.54
C GLY A 283 9.77 -11.34 7.11
N ALA A 284 9.56 -12.06 6.00
CA ALA A 284 10.57 -12.87 5.34
C ALA A 284 10.47 -12.68 3.82
N ALA A 285 11.63 -12.54 3.16
CA ALA A 285 11.76 -12.46 1.71
C ALA A 285 12.80 -13.48 1.25
N TRP A 286 12.50 -14.24 0.20
CA TRP A 286 13.40 -15.29 -0.32
C TRP A 286 13.26 -15.43 -1.83
N ASN A 287 14.24 -16.10 -2.43
CA ASN A 287 14.25 -16.48 -3.82
C ASN A 287 14.26 -18.01 -3.89
N ASP A 288 13.31 -18.61 -4.56
CA ASP A 288 13.18 -20.06 -4.72
C ASP A 288 12.68 -20.79 -3.46
N PHE A 289 11.46 -21.30 -3.50
CA PHE A 289 10.81 -22.09 -2.45
C PHE A 289 11.64 -23.28 -1.95
N GLU A 290 12.51 -23.84 -2.79
CA GLU A 290 13.34 -24.99 -2.42
C GLU A 290 14.53 -24.61 -1.51
N ARG A 291 14.84 -23.31 -1.39
CA ARG A 291 16.02 -22.80 -0.68
C ARG A 291 15.68 -21.78 0.41
N LEU A 292 14.78 -22.16 1.31
CA LEU A 292 14.38 -21.30 2.45
C LEU A 292 15.53 -20.82 3.33
N HIS A 293 16.73 -21.42 3.24
CA HIS A 293 17.91 -21.00 3.99
C HIS A 293 18.55 -19.68 3.49
N ASN A 294 18.17 -19.21 2.29
CA ASN A 294 18.58 -17.92 1.74
C ASN A 294 17.50 -16.84 1.98
N THR A 295 16.93 -16.81 3.16
CA THR A 295 15.83 -15.93 3.52
C THR A 295 16.34 -14.70 4.25
N GLN A 296 15.99 -13.51 3.77
CA GLN A 296 16.08 -12.27 4.53
C GLN A 296 14.88 -12.17 5.47
N THR A 297 15.12 -11.97 6.75
CA THR A 297 14.06 -11.80 7.76
C THR A 297 14.19 -10.47 8.48
N ILE A 298 13.06 -9.89 8.85
CA ILE A 298 13.00 -8.66 9.63
C ILE A 298 11.92 -8.76 10.70
N VAL A 299 12.25 -8.25 11.89
CA VAL A 299 11.30 -8.00 12.98
C VAL A 299 11.16 -6.51 13.16
N THR A 300 9.93 -6.03 13.22
CA THR A 300 9.63 -4.62 13.46
C THR A 300 8.66 -4.48 14.63
N GLY A 301 8.61 -3.30 15.22
CA GLY A 301 7.64 -3.02 16.27
C GLY A 301 7.59 -1.53 16.56
N GLY A 302 6.58 -1.12 17.30
CA GLY A 302 6.44 0.29 17.61
C GLY A 302 5.19 0.61 18.37
N PHE A 303 4.97 1.90 18.54
CA PHE A 303 3.79 2.44 19.21
C PHE A 303 3.37 3.77 18.60
N GLY A 304 2.15 4.19 18.89
CA GLY A 304 1.62 5.44 18.38
C GLY A 304 0.42 5.95 19.15
N VAL A 305 -0.04 7.12 18.76
CA VAL A 305 -1.23 7.77 19.31
C VAL A 305 -2.16 8.14 18.16
N ARG A 306 -3.46 7.94 18.39
CA ARG A 306 -4.52 8.26 17.42
C ARG A 306 -5.50 9.25 18.03
N TYR A 307 -6.00 10.14 17.20
CA TYR A 307 -7.10 11.03 17.51
C TYR A 307 -8.22 10.86 16.48
N GLU A 308 -9.45 10.62 16.93
CA GLU A 308 -10.62 10.50 16.06
C GLU A 308 -11.00 11.89 15.52
N ILE A 309 -10.59 12.19 14.29
CA ILE A 309 -10.82 13.51 13.66
C ILE A 309 -12.24 13.66 13.12
N ALA A 310 -12.84 12.57 12.62
CA ALA A 310 -14.18 12.60 12.03
C ALA A 310 -15.01 11.41 12.51
N ARG A 311 -15.83 11.62 13.56
CA ARG A 311 -16.72 10.58 14.14
C ARG A 311 -17.72 10.02 13.14
N LYS A 312 -18.26 10.86 12.27
CA LYS A 312 -19.22 10.44 11.24
C LYS A 312 -18.68 9.32 10.34
N TYR A 313 -17.38 9.33 10.09
CA TYR A 313 -16.70 8.39 9.20
C TYR A 313 -15.81 7.40 9.96
N GLY A 314 -15.67 7.53 11.27
CA GLY A 314 -14.75 6.74 12.08
C GLY A 314 -13.28 6.96 11.71
N ILE A 315 -12.93 8.14 11.18
CA ILE A 315 -11.56 8.41 10.72
C ILE A 315 -10.71 8.83 11.92
N HIS A 316 -9.64 8.12 12.13
CA HIS A 316 -8.58 8.45 13.09
C HIS A 316 -7.36 8.97 12.35
N MET A 317 -6.66 9.90 12.96
CA MET A 317 -5.36 10.39 12.53
C MET A 317 -4.36 10.26 13.67
N GLY A 318 -3.11 9.97 13.38
CA GLY A 318 -2.13 9.84 14.44
C GLY A 318 -0.71 9.75 13.98
N ILE A 319 0.18 9.50 14.92
CA ILE A 319 1.62 9.38 14.70
C ILE A 319 2.07 8.05 15.27
N ASP A 320 2.84 7.28 14.47
CA ASP A 320 3.52 6.06 14.88
C ASP A 320 5.02 6.27 14.89
N LEU A 321 5.66 5.72 15.89
CA LEU A 321 7.10 5.53 15.96
C LEU A 321 7.37 4.03 15.78
N ALA A 322 8.05 3.68 14.71
CA ALA A 322 8.37 2.30 14.34
C ALA A 322 9.87 2.05 14.40
N PHE A 323 10.23 0.87 14.88
CA PHE A 323 11.60 0.43 15.04
C PHE A 323 11.83 -0.84 14.22
N ALA A 324 12.94 -0.88 13.52
CA ALA A 324 13.53 -2.05 12.87
C ALA A 324 15.00 -2.17 13.29
N PRO A 325 15.70 -3.29 13.03
CA PRO A 325 17.07 -3.47 13.49
C PRO A 325 18.02 -2.33 13.16
N ASP A 326 17.91 -1.77 11.94
CA ASP A 326 18.81 -0.74 11.43
C ASP A 326 18.11 0.59 11.13
N ASN A 327 16.85 0.73 11.57
CA ASN A 327 16.06 1.90 11.18
C ASN A 327 15.03 2.29 12.24
N THR A 328 14.78 3.58 12.35
CA THR A 328 13.67 4.17 13.11
C THR A 328 12.89 5.10 12.21
N ALA A 329 11.60 4.88 12.09
CA ALA A 329 10.72 5.65 11.22
C ALA A 329 9.56 6.27 12.02
N VAL A 330 9.14 7.45 11.59
CA VAL A 330 7.95 8.13 12.10
C VAL A 330 6.92 8.15 11.00
N TYR A 331 5.71 7.67 11.26
CA TYR A 331 4.62 7.68 10.29
C TYR A 331 3.46 8.55 10.76
N ILE A 332 2.90 9.31 9.85
CA ILE A 332 1.61 9.96 10.09
C ILE A 332 0.53 9.10 9.43
N GLN A 333 -0.33 8.54 10.26
CA GLN A 333 -1.39 7.63 9.83
C GLN A 333 -2.73 8.37 9.72
N VAL A 334 -3.46 8.12 8.64
CA VAL A 334 -4.85 8.53 8.46
C VAL A 334 -5.68 7.27 8.21
N GLY A 335 -6.56 6.95 9.13
CA GLY A 335 -7.26 5.67 9.15
C GLY A 335 -6.44 4.53 9.76
N SER A 336 -6.67 3.31 9.32
CA SER A 336 -5.87 2.14 9.66
C SER A 336 -4.57 2.13 8.87
N ALA A 337 -3.48 1.67 9.46
CA ALA A 337 -2.21 1.44 8.75
C ALA A 337 -2.35 0.42 7.59
N TRP A 338 -3.40 -0.38 7.62
CA TRP A 338 -3.69 -1.42 6.63
C TRP A 338 -4.94 -1.09 5.80
N ALA A 339 -5.29 0.20 5.67
CA ALA A 339 -6.46 0.61 4.91
C ALA A 339 -6.39 0.07 3.47
N ARG A 340 -7.46 -0.58 3.05
CA ARG A 340 -7.66 -1.08 1.69
C ARG A 340 -9.07 -0.63 1.27
N PRO A 341 -9.17 0.18 0.22
CA PRO A 341 -10.47 0.58 -0.35
C PRO A 341 -11.18 -0.57 -1.04
#